data_c0e5d98c83a7813bffbf83315d77347d
#
_entry.id   c0e5d98c83a7813bffbf83315d77347d
#
_cell.length_a   1.000
_cell.length_b   1.000
_cell.length_c   1.000
_cell.angle_alpha   90.00
_cell.angle_beta   90.00
_cell.angle_gamma   90.00
#
_symmetry.space_group_name_H-M   'P 1'
#
loop_
_entity.id
_entity.type
_entity.pdbx_description
1 polymer ?
#
loop_
_entity_poly.entity_id
_entity_poly.type
_entity_poly.pdbx_seq_one_letter_code
_entity_poly.pdbx_strand_id
1 'polypeptide(L)' 'MALIIKSNIKKTVKELQKQNEEVTSVAEEVGTALERRVEELLENGIKRAKANGRRTLQGRDL' A
#
# COMPACT_ATOMS: atom_id res chain seq x y z
N MET A 1 1.81 13.79 0.82
CA MET A 1 0.60 13.22 1.45
C MET A 1 0.94 11.95 2.19
N ALA A 2 0.61 11.88 3.46
CA ALA A 2 0.94 10.72 4.28
C ALA A 2 -0.22 9.71 4.27
N LEU A 3 -0.13 8.72 3.39
CA LEU A 3 -1.12 7.64 3.28
C LEU A 3 -0.80 6.47 4.20
N ILE A 4 0.43 6.41 4.68
CA ILE A 4 0.93 5.27 5.45
C ILE A 4 1.45 5.71 6.81
N ILE A 5 1.03 5.00 7.84
CA ILE A 5 1.50 5.23 9.21
C ILE A 5 2.64 4.25 9.49
N LYS A 6 3.83 4.79 9.77
CA LYS A 6 5.06 3.99 9.95
C LYS A 6 4.94 2.89 11.00
N SER A 7 4.29 3.19 12.12
CA SER A 7 4.12 2.21 13.20
C SER A 7 3.31 1.00 12.75
N ASN A 8 2.34 1.21 11.85
CA ASN A 8 1.52 0.13 11.34
C ASN A 8 2.29 -0.78 10.36
N ILE A 9 3.29 -0.23 9.67
CA ILE A 9 4.13 -1.02 8.75
C ILE A 9 4.86 -2.10 9.53
N LYS A 10 5.52 -1.70 10.60
CA LYS A 10 6.29 -2.62 11.45
C LYS A 10 5.40 -3.71 12.05
N LYS A 11 4.24 -3.30 12.51
CA LYS A 11 3.24 -4.22 13.07
C LYS A 11 2.76 -5.22 12.02
N THR A 12 2.47 -4.74 10.82
CA THR A 12 1.99 -5.58 9.72
C THR A 12 3.06 -6.57 9.27
N VAL A 13 4.32 -6.13 9.19
CA VAL A 13 5.43 -7.02 8.85
C VAL A 13 5.52 -8.18 9.82
N LYS A 14 5.34 -7.93 11.12
CA LYS A 14 5.31 -8.98 12.13
C LYS A 14 4.13 -9.92 11.94
N GLU A 15 2.95 -9.38 11.70
CA GLU A 15 1.74 -10.17 11.52
C GLU A 15 1.82 -11.09 10.31
N LEU A 16 2.43 -10.63 9.23
CA LEU A 16 2.58 -11.43 8.02
C LEU A 16 3.56 -12.60 8.18
N GLN A 17 4.41 -12.55 9.20
CA GLN A 17 5.42 -13.58 9.47
C GLN A 17 5.15 -14.36 10.74
N LYS A 18 3.90 -14.60 11.08
CA LYS A 18 3.51 -15.21 12.37
C LYS A 18 4.30 -16.44 12.79
N GLN A 19 4.69 -17.28 11.84
CA GLN A 19 5.33 -18.56 12.15
C GLN A 19 6.85 -18.55 11.97
N ASN A 20 7.38 -17.55 11.31
CA ASN A 20 8.79 -17.53 10.96
C ASN A 20 9.28 -16.09 10.80
N GLU A 21 9.57 -15.45 11.92
CA GLU A 21 10.01 -14.05 11.93
C GLU A 21 11.49 -13.93 11.54
N GLU A 22 11.79 -13.94 10.25
CA GLU A 22 13.14 -13.76 9.75
C GLU A 22 13.49 -12.29 9.53
N VAL A 23 12.50 -11.48 9.15
CA VAL A 23 12.67 -10.04 8.95
C VAL A 23 12.18 -9.32 10.21
N THR A 24 13.10 -8.77 10.98
CA THR A 24 12.78 -8.19 12.29
C THR A 24 12.82 -6.68 12.35
N SER A 25 13.30 -6.03 11.30
CA SER A 25 13.39 -4.58 11.28
C SER A 25 12.90 -4.02 9.95
N VAL A 26 12.46 -2.76 10.00
CA VAL A 26 11.93 -2.03 8.85
C VAL A 26 12.70 -0.72 8.73
N ALA A 27 13.35 -0.52 7.59
CA ALA A 27 14.09 0.72 7.34
C ALA A 27 13.11 1.90 7.19
N GLU A 28 13.58 3.10 7.51
CA GLU A 28 12.73 4.30 7.41
C GLU A 28 12.22 4.55 5.98
N GLU A 29 13.03 4.23 5.00
CA GLU A 29 12.68 4.42 3.59
C GLU A 29 11.52 3.56 3.11
N VAL A 30 11.19 2.49 3.85
CA VAL A 30 10.07 1.61 3.49
C VAL A 30 8.75 2.37 3.46
N GLY A 31 8.55 3.29 4.41
CA GLY A 31 7.35 4.11 4.44
C GLY A 31 7.17 4.93 3.17
N THR A 32 8.25 5.57 2.71
CA THR A 32 8.23 6.38 1.49
C THR A 32 8.03 5.51 0.26
N ALA A 33 8.70 4.36 0.22
CA ALA A 33 8.57 3.43 -0.90
C ALA A 33 7.15 2.86 -1.01
N LEU A 34 6.55 2.51 0.13
CA LEU A 34 5.16 2.02 0.16
C LEU A 34 4.18 3.11 -0.27
N GLU A 35 4.38 4.34 0.18
CA GLU A 35 3.51 5.45 -0.20
C GLU A 35 3.52 5.64 -1.71
N ARG A 36 4.69 5.56 -2.33
CA ARG A 36 4.81 5.63 -3.78
C ARG A 36 4.04 4.49 -4.46
N ARG A 37 4.15 3.27 -3.94
CA ARG A 37 3.43 2.12 -4.48
C ARG A 37 1.92 2.29 -4.36
N VAL A 38 1.45 2.80 -3.23
CA VAL A 38 0.02 3.07 -3.04
C VAL A 38 -0.45 4.13 -4.02
N GLU A 39 0.32 5.20 -4.22
CA GLU A 39 -0.03 6.23 -5.19
C GLU A 39 -0.13 5.67 -6.61
N GLU A 40 0.80 4.81 -7.02
CA GLU A 40 0.77 4.15 -8.32
C GLU A 40 -0.48 3.28 -8.48
N LEU A 41 -0.83 2.53 -7.44
CA LEU A 41 -2.05 1.71 -7.46
C LEU A 41 -3.29 2.56 -7.63
N LEU A 42 -3.36 3.68 -6.93
CA LEU A 42 -4.50 4.59 -7.04
C LEU A 42 -4.56 5.25 -8.42
N GLU A 43 -3.44 5.68 -8.97
CA GLU A 43 -3.40 6.26 -10.31
C GLU A 43 -3.91 5.27 -11.37
N ASN A 44 -3.43 4.03 -11.30
CA ASN A 44 -3.87 3.00 -12.24
C ASN A 44 -5.34 2.66 -12.05
N GLY A 45 -5.80 2.64 -10.79
CA GLY A 45 -7.20 2.43 -10.48
C GLY A 45 -8.09 3.53 -11.05
N ILE A 46 -7.66 4.77 -10.93
CA ILE A 46 -8.39 5.92 -11.49
C ILE A 46 -8.52 5.77 -13.01
N LYS A 47 -7.45 5.39 -13.68
CA LYS A 47 -7.48 5.18 -15.13
C LYS A 47 -8.49 4.10 -15.52
N ARG A 48 -8.52 3.00 -14.76
CA ARG A 48 -9.47 1.90 -15.00
C ARG A 48 -10.90 2.34 -14.78
N ALA A 49 -11.16 3.07 -13.72
CA ALA A 49 -12.50 3.59 -13.44
C ALA A 49 -12.99 4.50 -14.56
N LYS A 50 -12.12 5.41 -15.02
CA LYS A 50 -12.44 6.32 -16.13
C LYS A 50 -12.70 5.55 -17.43
N ALA A 51 -11.89 4.55 -17.72
CA ALA A 51 -12.05 3.73 -18.93
C ALA A 51 -13.39 3.00 -18.95
N ASN A 52 -13.94 2.68 -17.79
CA ASN A 52 -15.24 2.04 -17.65
C ASN A 52 -16.39 3.03 -17.40
N GLY A 53 -16.11 4.32 -17.60
CA GLY A 53 -17.13 5.37 -17.45
C GLY A 53 -17.63 5.59 -16.04
N ARG A 54 -16.87 5.17 -15.03
CA ARG A 54 -17.28 5.32 -13.64
C ARG A 54 -16.62 6.52 -12.97
N ARG A 55 -17.30 7.12 -12.04
CA ARG A 55 -16.77 8.20 -11.21
C ARG A 55 -16.32 7.71 -9.84
N THR A 56 -16.68 6.48 -9.49
CA THR A 56 -16.32 5.89 -8.20
C THR A 56 -15.20 4.88 -8.37
N LEU A 57 -14.14 5.06 -7.62
CA LEU A 57 -13.04 4.11 -7.57
C LEU A 57 -13.48 2.91 -6.74
N GLN A 58 -13.32 1.72 -7.27
CA GLN A 58 -13.72 0.48 -6.62
C GLN A 58 -12.51 -0.42 -6.37
N GLY A 59 -12.63 -1.34 -5.41
CA GLY A 59 -11.55 -2.27 -5.09
C GLY A 59 -11.07 -3.05 -6.30
N ARG A 60 -11.97 -3.43 -7.19
CA ARG A 60 -11.64 -4.16 -8.42
C ARG A 60 -10.80 -3.36 -9.42
N ASP A 61 -10.70 -2.05 -9.23
CA ASP A 61 -9.90 -1.18 -10.09
C ASP A 61 -8.41 -1.24 -9.74
N LEU A 62 -8.08 -1.80 -8.58
CA LEU A 62 -6.70 -1.90 -8.11
C LEU A 62 -6.00 -3.21 -8.59
#